data_0029ed5659982faaa5f55c63c83c79cc
#
_entry.id   0029ed5659982faaa5f55c63c83c79cc
#
_cell.length_a   1.000
_cell.length_b   1.000
_cell.length_c   1.000
_cell.angle_alpha   90.00
_cell.angle_beta   90.00
_cell.angle_gamma   90.00
#
_symmetry.space_group_name_H-M   'P 1'
#
loop_
_entity.id
_entity.type
_entity.pdbx_description
1 polymer ?
#
loop_
_entity_poly.entity_id
_entity_poly.type
_entity_poly.pdbx_seq_one_letter_code
_entity_poly.pdbx_strand_id
1 'polypeptide(L)'
;MRQEGWHTGNPRRKYLSVVYNGIDIWNNLSPYIESFSYEDSVDESDTISISLSDRDLKWSRTWLPEKGDKMSPSIILENWNYEGEKMTVVCGAFLVDDYSFSCPPFSCTINGVSAPVDTSFKESENTKTWENATVRLIANEIAAKYGLELIFEVSEDIAVSKTEQDKQPDSEFLKNLCEKYGLGIKVYSNRLVIWDLKQYFEKSPVLTIVPDMVSKWTYNSTIQGTYTGAKVSYANPNNENTVEILVGTEERLYKTNQKADSEADARRIGESILRNANRKERTMKLTIPPKMSLYATCNVKLSGFGNLDGKYFVEKVSHSLSGKSYDMQVSLSCISRDSENSEVESKNETAQTNGNTAHGNYTVVKGDSLWSIAKHFYGSGSKSQDLYQKNRDLIESEAVKRGKKDSGNGYFIYPGMSLIIP
;
A
#
# COMPACT_ATOMS: atom_id res chain seq x y z
N MET A 1 15.20 30.17 21.05
CA MET A 1 15.17 29.65 22.43
C MET A 1 14.70 28.22 22.38
N ARG A 2 15.60 27.24 22.53
CA ARG A 2 15.24 25.84 22.73
C ARG A 2 14.72 25.73 24.16
N GLN A 3 13.47 25.38 24.33
CA GLN A 3 12.99 24.92 25.63
C GLN A 3 13.57 23.52 25.86
N GLU A 4 14.64 23.47 26.64
CA GLU A 4 15.10 22.24 27.30
C GLU A 4 14.12 21.93 28.44
N GLY A 5 13.00 21.30 28.11
CA GLY A 5 12.18 20.63 29.09
C GLY A 5 12.77 19.26 29.33
N TRP A 6 13.51 19.08 30.39
CA TRP A 6 13.84 17.76 30.92
C TRP A 6 12.53 17.12 31.34
N HIS A 7 12.06 16.17 30.51
CA HIS A 7 10.87 15.40 30.83
C HIS A 7 11.21 14.47 31.99
N THR A 8 10.75 14.79 33.19
CA THR A 8 10.66 13.88 34.35
C THR A 8 9.49 12.91 34.17
N GLY A 9 9.04 12.71 32.92
CA GLY A 9 7.89 11.86 32.58
C GLY A 9 8.21 10.39 32.56
N ASN A 10 7.18 9.57 32.59
CA ASN A 10 7.27 8.12 32.49
C ASN A 10 7.98 7.70 31.19
N PRO A 11 8.92 6.73 31.24
CA PRO A 11 9.66 6.32 30.06
C PRO A 11 8.75 5.70 29.02
N ARG A 12 9.14 5.81 27.75
CA ARG A 12 8.55 5.04 26.67
C ARG A 12 8.66 3.56 26.95
N ARG A 13 7.55 2.84 26.85
CA ARG A 13 7.49 1.40 27.05
C ARG A 13 6.86 0.73 25.84
N LYS A 14 7.34 -0.44 25.52
CA LYS A 14 6.75 -1.36 24.54
C LYS A 14 6.69 -2.74 25.14
N TYR A 15 5.61 -3.43 24.91
CA TYR A 15 5.46 -4.83 25.27
C TYR A 15 4.50 -5.55 24.34
N LEU A 16 4.56 -6.85 24.36
CA LEU A 16 3.73 -7.74 23.58
C LEU A 16 2.69 -8.36 24.50
N SER A 17 1.42 -8.30 24.16
CA SER A 17 0.38 -9.14 24.75
C SER A 17 0.16 -10.33 23.84
N VAL A 18 0.14 -11.55 24.35
CA VAL A 18 -0.10 -12.76 23.57
C VAL A 18 -1.19 -13.59 24.24
N VAL A 19 -2.29 -13.78 23.51
CA VAL A 19 -3.33 -14.74 23.90
C VAL A 19 -3.07 -16.04 23.12
N TYR A 20 -2.83 -17.13 23.85
CA TYR A 20 -2.54 -18.45 23.30
C TYR A 20 -3.67 -19.41 23.69
N ASN A 21 -4.35 -19.99 22.71
CA ASN A 21 -5.54 -20.83 22.90
C ASN A 21 -6.59 -20.20 23.85
N GLY A 22 -6.77 -18.88 23.75
CA GLY A 22 -7.73 -18.15 24.59
C GLY A 22 -7.21 -17.72 25.97
N ILE A 23 -5.97 -18.03 26.33
CA ILE A 23 -5.36 -17.69 27.62
C ILE A 23 -4.28 -16.63 27.39
N ASP A 24 -4.32 -15.55 28.19
CA ASP A 24 -3.22 -14.56 28.20
C ASP A 24 -1.98 -15.17 28.87
N ILE A 25 -0.92 -15.34 28.09
CA ILE A 25 0.33 -15.93 28.53
C ILE A 25 1.46 -14.91 28.69
N TRP A 26 1.17 -13.63 28.65
CA TRP A 26 2.19 -12.58 28.69
C TRP A 26 3.16 -12.73 29.87
N ASN A 27 2.67 -12.94 31.08
CA ASN A 27 3.49 -13.04 32.27
C ASN A 27 4.47 -14.24 32.19
N ASN A 28 4.07 -15.31 31.53
CA ASN A 28 4.89 -16.50 31.34
C ASN A 28 5.89 -16.35 30.19
N LEU A 29 5.52 -15.59 29.18
CA LEU A 29 6.28 -15.44 27.94
C LEU A 29 7.31 -14.29 28.01
N SER A 30 6.93 -13.17 28.63
CA SER A 30 7.70 -11.91 28.61
C SER A 30 9.15 -12.03 29.07
N PRO A 31 9.53 -12.87 30.07
CA PRO A 31 10.92 -13.01 30.48
C PRO A 31 11.84 -13.69 29.46
N TYR A 32 11.25 -14.35 28.48
CA TYR A 32 11.96 -15.15 27.47
C TYR A 32 11.99 -14.49 26.09
N ILE A 33 11.16 -13.48 25.83
CA ILE A 33 11.08 -12.84 24.50
C ILE A 33 12.37 -12.11 24.18
N GLU A 34 13.02 -12.51 23.08
CA GLU A 34 14.17 -11.85 22.50
C GLU A 34 13.74 -10.90 21.37
N SER A 35 12.83 -11.36 20.52
CA SER A 35 12.28 -10.54 19.44
C SER A 35 10.87 -10.99 19.04
N PHE A 36 10.17 -10.08 18.42
CA PHE A 36 8.87 -10.30 17.80
C PHE A 36 8.81 -9.58 16.47
N SER A 37 8.29 -10.23 15.44
CA SER A 37 7.94 -9.59 14.19
C SER A 37 6.50 -9.89 13.78
N TYR A 38 5.87 -8.92 13.13
CA TYR A 38 4.56 -9.04 12.52
C TYR A 38 4.61 -8.44 11.13
N GLU A 39 4.16 -9.19 10.14
CA GLU A 39 4.03 -8.72 8.76
C GLU A 39 2.57 -8.73 8.32
N ASP A 40 2.07 -7.56 7.94
CA ASP A 40 0.79 -7.33 7.28
C ASP A 40 1.05 -7.10 5.78
N SER A 41 0.56 -7.99 4.91
CA SER A 41 0.84 -7.98 3.47
C SER A 41 -0.44 -8.02 2.65
N VAL A 42 -0.39 -7.45 1.43
CA VAL A 42 -1.51 -7.47 0.47
C VAL A 42 -1.62 -8.81 -0.24
N ASP A 43 -0.50 -9.35 -0.72
CA ASP A 43 -0.47 -10.51 -1.63
C ASP A 43 -0.24 -11.84 -0.91
N GLU A 44 0.07 -11.81 0.38
CA GLU A 44 0.45 -12.97 1.20
C GLU A 44 -0.38 -12.99 2.48
N SER A 45 -0.48 -14.15 3.11
CA SER A 45 -1.03 -14.27 4.46
C SER A 45 -0.17 -13.48 5.45
N ASP A 46 -0.80 -12.85 6.43
CA ASP A 46 -0.07 -12.23 7.53
C ASP A 46 0.72 -13.26 8.30
N THR A 47 1.88 -12.87 8.77
CA THR A 47 2.77 -13.74 9.52
C THR A 47 3.27 -13.07 10.79
N ILE A 48 3.56 -13.90 11.79
CA ILE A 48 4.26 -13.50 12.99
C ILE A 48 5.43 -14.44 13.26
N SER A 49 6.46 -13.91 13.91
CA SER A 49 7.56 -14.70 14.43
C SER A 49 7.92 -14.22 15.83
N ILE A 50 8.00 -15.15 16.77
CA ILE A 50 8.37 -14.90 18.17
C ILE A 50 9.66 -15.66 18.44
N SER A 51 10.74 -14.95 18.74
CA SER A 51 12.00 -15.55 19.19
C SER A 51 12.09 -15.50 20.72
N LEU A 52 12.40 -16.62 21.31
CA LEU A 52 12.41 -16.86 22.75
C LEU A 52 13.75 -17.44 23.19
N SER A 53 14.26 -16.99 24.32
CA SER A 53 15.37 -17.66 25.00
C SER A 53 14.89 -18.99 25.57
N ASP A 54 15.60 -20.07 25.30
CA ASP A 54 15.32 -21.41 25.85
C ASP A 54 16.42 -21.91 26.81
N ARG A 55 17.08 -20.99 27.50
CA ARG A 55 18.19 -21.33 28.45
C ARG A 55 17.79 -22.36 29.48
N ASP A 56 16.55 -22.31 29.93
CA ASP A 56 16.01 -23.23 30.93
C ASP A 56 15.42 -24.49 30.30
N LEU A 57 15.52 -24.68 29.00
CA LEU A 57 14.94 -25.78 28.21
C LEU A 57 13.43 -25.98 28.45
N LYS A 58 12.70 -24.90 28.70
CA LYS A 58 11.25 -24.93 28.94
C LYS A 58 10.48 -25.20 27.67
N TRP A 59 10.84 -24.49 26.60
CA TRP A 59 10.16 -24.56 25.29
C TRP A 59 10.42 -25.90 24.62
N SER A 60 11.63 -26.43 24.76
CA SER A 60 12.00 -27.72 24.20
C SER A 60 11.51 -28.95 25.04
N ARG A 61 11.00 -28.73 26.24
CA ARG A 61 10.56 -29.84 27.14
C ARG A 61 9.12 -29.72 27.60
N THR A 62 8.82 -28.68 28.42
CA THR A 62 7.57 -28.59 29.17
C THR A 62 6.49 -27.76 28.44
N TRP A 63 6.93 -26.77 27.68
CA TRP A 63 6.06 -25.81 27.02
C TRP A 63 6.18 -25.87 25.48
N LEU A 64 6.34 -27.07 24.96
CA LEU A 64 6.42 -27.31 23.54
C LEU A 64 5.13 -26.80 22.88
N PRO A 65 5.22 -25.83 21.93
CA PRO A 65 4.04 -25.40 21.18
C PRO A 65 3.56 -26.51 20.24
N GLU A 66 2.26 -26.57 20.00
CA GLU A 66 1.69 -27.49 19.03
C GLU A 66 1.34 -26.76 17.72
N LYS A 67 1.55 -27.43 16.58
CA LYS A 67 1.14 -26.90 15.28
C LYS A 67 -0.38 -26.82 15.21
N GLY A 68 -0.89 -25.68 14.69
CA GLY A 68 -2.32 -25.42 14.65
C GLY A 68 -2.89 -24.73 15.90
N ASP A 69 -2.09 -24.55 16.96
CA ASP A 69 -2.49 -23.74 18.11
C ASP A 69 -2.76 -22.28 17.71
N LYS A 70 -3.70 -21.65 18.41
CA LYS A 70 -4.13 -20.28 18.11
C LYS A 70 -3.34 -19.25 18.90
N MET A 71 -2.79 -18.25 18.21
CA MET A 71 -2.13 -17.11 18.82
C MET A 71 -2.77 -15.80 18.37
N SER A 72 -2.99 -14.89 19.32
CA SER A 72 -3.47 -13.53 19.01
C SER A 72 -2.57 -12.51 19.71
N PRO A 73 -1.49 -12.09 19.06
CA PRO A 73 -0.57 -11.10 19.60
C PRO A 73 -1.09 -9.68 19.39
N SER A 74 -0.69 -8.79 20.29
CA SER A 74 -0.89 -7.35 20.17
C SER A 74 0.34 -6.61 20.67
N ILE A 75 0.79 -5.61 19.93
CA ILE A 75 1.89 -4.72 20.31
C ILE A 75 1.30 -3.55 21.09
N ILE A 76 1.78 -3.33 22.30
CA ILE A 76 1.33 -2.26 23.18
C ILE A 76 2.47 -1.27 23.38
N LEU A 77 2.17 0.02 23.14
CA LEU A 77 3.09 1.13 23.32
C LEU A 77 2.52 2.09 24.35
N GLU A 78 3.34 2.46 25.33
CA GLU A 78 2.99 3.43 26.38
C GLU A 78 3.96 4.60 26.32
N ASN A 79 3.43 5.81 26.49
CA ASN A 79 4.17 7.09 26.48
C ASN A 79 5.03 7.27 25.22
N TRP A 80 4.56 6.77 24.05
CA TRP A 80 5.37 6.75 22.83
C TRP A 80 5.54 8.13 22.21
N ASN A 81 4.45 8.86 22.00
CA ASN A 81 4.46 10.22 21.46
C ASN A 81 4.36 11.28 22.56
N TYR A 82 3.57 11.01 23.61
CA TYR A 82 3.40 11.89 24.78
C TYR A 82 3.09 11.07 26.03
N GLU A 83 3.24 11.69 27.19
CA GLU A 83 3.00 11.04 28.48
C GLU A 83 1.52 10.67 28.66
N GLY A 84 1.26 9.46 29.15
CA GLY A 84 -0.08 8.91 29.34
C GLY A 84 -0.69 8.28 28.09
N GLU A 85 -0.03 8.38 26.92
CA GLU A 85 -0.51 7.71 25.72
C GLU A 85 -0.37 6.21 25.83
N LYS A 86 -1.44 5.50 25.40
CA LYS A 86 -1.42 4.05 25.20
C LYS A 86 -1.93 3.73 23.79
N MET A 87 -1.08 3.10 23.00
CA MET A 87 -1.43 2.62 21.66
C MET A 87 -1.38 1.10 21.64
N THR A 88 -2.30 0.48 20.89
CA THR A 88 -2.32 -0.98 20.70
C THR A 88 -2.43 -1.30 19.22
N VAL A 89 -1.48 -2.05 18.68
CA VAL A 89 -1.54 -2.65 17.35
C VAL A 89 -2.02 -4.09 17.53
N VAL A 90 -3.28 -4.35 17.17
CA VAL A 90 -3.83 -5.70 17.16
C VAL A 90 -3.34 -6.39 15.89
N CYS A 91 -2.51 -7.42 16.03
CA CYS A 91 -1.92 -8.10 14.87
C CYS A 91 -2.90 -9.07 14.19
N GLY A 92 -3.93 -9.53 14.89
CA GLY A 92 -4.90 -10.50 14.38
C GLY A 92 -4.79 -11.87 15.04
N ALA A 93 -5.39 -12.87 14.39
CA ALA A 93 -5.37 -14.26 14.84
C ALA A 93 -4.49 -15.11 13.90
N PHE A 94 -3.64 -15.90 14.49
CA PHE A 94 -2.66 -16.75 13.80
C PHE A 94 -2.75 -18.19 14.30
N LEU A 95 -2.35 -19.11 13.43
CA LEU A 95 -2.07 -20.50 13.81
C LEU A 95 -0.56 -20.68 13.89
N VAL A 96 -0.10 -21.44 14.87
CA VAL A 96 1.29 -21.91 14.91
C VAL A 96 1.53 -22.77 13.67
N ASP A 97 2.41 -22.30 12.79
CA ASP A 97 2.76 -22.99 11.53
C ASP A 97 3.96 -23.92 11.75
N ASP A 98 5.03 -23.33 12.24
CA ASP A 98 6.23 -24.06 12.60
C ASP A 98 6.90 -23.50 13.86
N TYR A 99 7.80 -24.29 14.41
CA TYR A 99 8.73 -23.84 15.44
C TYR A 99 10.09 -24.53 15.26
N SER A 100 11.13 -23.84 15.67
CA SER A 100 12.50 -24.33 15.60
C SER A 100 13.29 -24.04 16.87
N PHE A 101 14.26 -24.89 17.13
CA PHE A 101 15.20 -24.72 18.23
C PHE A 101 16.62 -24.58 17.70
N SER A 102 17.43 -23.76 18.34
CA SER A 102 18.84 -23.60 18.01
C SER A 102 19.72 -23.52 19.26
N CYS A 103 20.99 -23.89 19.11
CA CYS A 103 22.01 -23.85 20.17
C CYS A 103 23.40 -23.83 19.50
N PRO A 104 24.38 -23.04 20.00
CA PRO A 104 24.28 -21.92 20.94
C PRO A 104 23.85 -20.62 20.25
N PRO A 105 23.16 -19.67 20.92
CA PRO A 105 22.52 -19.80 22.21
C PRO A 105 21.28 -20.70 22.15
N PHE A 106 20.81 -21.20 23.29
CA PHE A 106 19.54 -21.92 23.34
C PHE A 106 18.39 -20.95 23.07
N SER A 107 17.72 -21.16 21.96
CA SER A 107 16.58 -20.35 21.54
C SER A 107 15.50 -21.20 20.92
N CYS A 108 14.26 -20.69 21.01
CA CYS A 108 13.08 -21.23 20.34
C CYS A 108 12.48 -20.12 19.46
N THR A 109 12.21 -20.40 18.20
CA THR A 109 11.45 -19.51 17.31
C THR A 109 10.13 -20.18 16.99
N ILE A 110 9.02 -19.44 17.19
CA ILE A 110 7.67 -19.88 16.87
C ILE A 110 7.14 -18.96 15.77
N ASN A 111 6.76 -19.54 14.64
CA ASN A 111 6.17 -18.83 13.52
C ASN A 111 4.67 -19.11 13.45
N GLY A 112 3.90 -18.08 13.14
CA GLY A 112 2.48 -18.18 12.97
C GLY A 112 2.01 -17.53 11.66
N VAL A 113 0.97 -18.10 11.08
CA VAL A 113 0.37 -17.63 9.83
C VAL A 113 -1.12 -17.38 10.02
N SER A 114 -1.63 -16.30 9.39
CA SER A 114 -3.07 -16.07 9.30
C SER A 114 -3.65 -16.95 8.20
N ALA A 115 -4.20 -18.08 8.60
CA ALA A 115 -4.76 -19.11 7.72
C ALA A 115 -6.01 -19.73 8.35
N PRO A 116 -6.89 -20.39 7.57
CA PRO A 116 -7.90 -21.27 8.14
C PRO A 116 -7.25 -22.39 8.95
N VAL A 117 -7.93 -22.89 9.97
CA VAL A 117 -7.49 -24.06 10.75
C VAL A 117 -7.40 -25.29 9.85
N ASP A 118 -8.26 -25.38 8.86
CA ASP A 118 -8.24 -26.46 7.88
C ASP A 118 -7.19 -26.18 6.78
N THR A 119 -6.06 -26.87 6.87
CA THR A 119 -4.93 -26.73 5.93
C THR A 119 -5.28 -27.19 4.52
N SER A 120 -6.35 -27.96 4.35
CA SER A 120 -6.83 -28.42 3.03
C SER A 120 -7.19 -27.26 2.10
N PHE A 121 -7.48 -26.07 2.63
CA PHE A 121 -7.65 -24.84 1.86
C PHE A 121 -6.45 -24.54 0.93
N LYS A 122 -5.22 -24.81 1.39
CA LYS A 122 -3.98 -24.57 0.64
C LYS A 122 -3.37 -25.82 0.02
N GLU A 123 -3.74 -27.00 0.50
CA GLU A 123 -3.04 -28.23 0.17
C GLU A 123 -3.87 -29.22 -0.66
N SER A 124 -5.19 -29.27 -0.44
CA SER A 124 -6.03 -30.25 -1.11
C SER A 124 -6.49 -29.81 -2.48
N GLU A 125 -6.13 -30.60 -3.49
CA GLU A 125 -6.59 -30.39 -4.86
C GLU A 125 -8.09 -30.66 -4.96
N ASN A 126 -8.81 -29.78 -5.63
CA ASN A 126 -10.23 -29.90 -5.92
C ASN A 126 -10.46 -29.73 -7.41
N THR A 127 -11.54 -30.37 -7.90
CA THR A 127 -12.01 -30.21 -9.28
C THR A 127 -13.48 -29.86 -9.24
N LYS A 128 -13.82 -28.68 -9.75
CA LYS A 128 -15.20 -28.18 -9.80
C LYS A 128 -15.39 -27.18 -10.93
N THR A 129 -16.58 -27.21 -11.52
CA THR A 129 -17.01 -26.22 -12.53
C THR A 129 -18.14 -25.40 -11.96
N TRP A 130 -18.06 -24.08 -12.16
CA TRP A 130 -19.16 -23.15 -11.92
C TRP A 130 -19.63 -22.57 -13.25
N GLU A 131 -20.94 -22.55 -13.46
CA GLU A 131 -21.58 -21.97 -14.64
C GLU A 131 -22.64 -20.96 -14.20
N ASN A 132 -22.69 -19.81 -14.90
CA ASN A 132 -23.64 -18.72 -14.60
C ASN A 132 -23.56 -18.28 -13.12
N ALA A 133 -22.37 -18.15 -12.59
CA ALA A 133 -22.10 -17.78 -11.22
C ALA A 133 -21.59 -16.32 -11.11
N THR A 134 -21.33 -15.88 -9.91
CA THR A 134 -20.61 -14.64 -9.66
C THR A 134 -19.38 -14.91 -8.79
N VAL A 135 -18.41 -14.00 -8.84
CA VAL A 135 -17.20 -14.13 -8.01
C VAL A 135 -17.57 -14.20 -6.52
N ARG A 136 -18.54 -13.39 -6.08
CA ARG A 136 -19.04 -13.41 -4.70
C ARG A 136 -19.64 -14.78 -4.33
N LEU A 137 -20.45 -15.35 -5.20
CA LEU A 137 -21.08 -16.66 -4.95
C LEU A 137 -20.02 -17.75 -4.80
N ILE A 138 -19.06 -17.80 -5.73
CA ILE A 138 -17.94 -18.76 -5.69
C ILE A 138 -17.13 -18.60 -4.42
N ALA A 139 -16.75 -17.36 -4.08
CA ALA A 139 -15.98 -17.05 -2.88
C ALA A 139 -16.73 -17.42 -1.59
N ASN A 140 -18.05 -17.16 -1.54
CA ASN A 140 -18.87 -17.50 -0.38
C ASN A 140 -18.98 -19.00 -0.17
N GLU A 141 -19.14 -19.76 -1.25
CA GLU A 141 -19.20 -21.21 -1.19
C GLU A 141 -17.89 -21.79 -0.64
N ILE A 142 -16.76 -21.32 -1.17
CA ILE A 142 -15.44 -21.77 -0.71
C ILE A 142 -15.19 -21.32 0.74
N ALA A 143 -15.50 -20.07 1.07
CA ALA A 143 -15.35 -19.57 2.45
C ALA A 143 -16.14 -20.41 3.46
N ALA A 144 -17.41 -20.72 3.13
CA ALA A 144 -18.27 -21.54 3.98
C ALA A 144 -17.72 -22.96 4.20
N LYS A 145 -17.10 -23.56 3.18
CA LYS A 145 -16.45 -24.89 3.29
C LYS A 145 -15.39 -24.94 4.38
N TYR A 146 -14.67 -23.81 4.59
CA TYR A 146 -13.58 -23.71 5.58
C TYR A 146 -13.98 -22.93 6.84
N GLY A 147 -15.26 -22.64 7.03
CA GLY A 147 -15.76 -21.89 8.19
C GLY A 147 -15.26 -20.45 8.27
N LEU A 148 -14.91 -19.85 7.13
CA LEU A 148 -14.50 -18.46 7.03
C LEU A 148 -15.70 -17.54 6.81
N GLU A 149 -15.70 -16.38 7.44
CA GLU A 149 -16.63 -15.29 7.13
C GLU A 149 -16.14 -14.57 5.86
N LEU A 150 -16.98 -14.45 4.82
CA LEU A 150 -16.65 -13.69 3.62
C LEU A 150 -16.89 -12.19 3.84
N ILE A 151 -15.86 -11.38 3.70
CA ILE A 151 -15.93 -9.93 3.56
C ILE A 151 -15.66 -9.59 2.09
N PHE A 152 -16.66 -9.04 1.41
CA PHE A 152 -16.59 -8.77 -0.03
C PHE A 152 -16.78 -7.28 -0.30
N GLU A 153 -15.66 -6.54 -0.40
CA GLU A 153 -15.61 -5.10 -0.64
C GLU A 153 -15.42 -4.79 -2.14
N VAL A 154 -16.39 -5.21 -2.93
CA VAL A 154 -16.47 -4.93 -4.37
C VAL A 154 -17.85 -4.33 -4.64
N SER A 155 -17.87 -3.13 -5.25
CA SER A 155 -19.13 -2.39 -5.44
C SER A 155 -20.12 -3.10 -6.37
N GLU A 156 -19.60 -3.71 -7.44
CA GLU A 156 -20.40 -4.47 -8.42
C GLU A 156 -19.88 -5.90 -8.49
N ASP A 157 -20.76 -6.87 -8.24
CA ASP A 157 -20.40 -8.29 -8.34
C ASP A 157 -20.10 -8.66 -9.80
N ILE A 158 -19.13 -9.55 -9.98
CA ILE A 158 -18.62 -9.90 -11.31
C ILE A 158 -19.29 -11.21 -11.76
N ALA A 159 -20.05 -11.13 -12.85
CA ALA A 159 -20.62 -12.30 -13.48
C ALA A 159 -19.51 -13.14 -14.15
N VAL A 160 -19.62 -14.45 -13.98
CA VAL A 160 -18.71 -15.45 -14.55
C VAL A 160 -19.55 -16.48 -15.28
N SER A 161 -19.49 -16.50 -16.62
CA SER A 161 -20.28 -17.43 -17.43
C SER A 161 -19.87 -18.86 -17.17
N LYS A 162 -18.57 -19.13 -17.18
CA LYS A 162 -17.99 -20.43 -16.84
C LYS A 162 -16.58 -20.29 -16.28
N THR A 163 -16.29 -21.00 -15.18
CA THR A 163 -14.92 -21.14 -14.66
C THR A 163 -14.73 -22.55 -14.13
N GLU A 164 -13.52 -23.07 -14.29
CA GLU A 164 -13.17 -24.43 -13.92
C GLU A 164 -11.96 -24.38 -12.97
N GLN A 165 -12.09 -25.07 -11.85
CA GLN A 165 -11.00 -25.46 -10.99
C GLN A 165 -10.62 -26.88 -11.39
N ASP A 166 -9.38 -27.09 -11.81
CA ASP A 166 -8.90 -28.40 -12.22
C ASP A 166 -7.65 -28.75 -11.41
N LYS A 167 -7.79 -29.71 -10.50
CA LYS A 167 -6.72 -30.25 -9.66
C LYS A 167 -5.84 -29.17 -9.01
N GLN A 168 -6.48 -28.17 -8.44
CA GLN A 168 -5.78 -27.10 -7.74
C GLN A 168 -6.44 -26.81 -6.39
N PRO A 169 -5.68 -26.31 -5.39
CA PRO A 169 -6.23 -25.91 -4.11
C PRO A 169 -7.21 -24.76 -4.23
N ASP A 170 -8.20 -24.70 -3.32
CA ASP A 170 -9.21 -23.65 -3.30
C ASP A 170 -8.61 -22.27 -3.13
N SER A 171 -7.52 -22.14 -2.36
CA SER A 171 -6.79 -20.88 -2.18
C SER A 171 -6.16 -20.38 -3.47
N GLU A 172 -5.55 -21.25 -4.25
CA GLU A 172 -4.91 -20.91 -5.52
C GLU A 172 -5.96 -20.56 -6.58
N PHE A 173 -7.03 -21.36 -6.66
CA PHE A 173 -8.13 -21.08 -7.57
C PHE A 173 -8.75 -19.71 -7.31
N LEU A 174 -9.10 -19.39 -6.05
CA LEU A 174 -9.66 -18.10 -5.70
C LEU A 174 -8.69 -16.95 -5.98
N LYS A 175 -7.40 -17.14 -5.70
CA LYS A 175 -6.36 -16.15 -6.00
C LYS A 175 -6.33 -15.87 -7.50
N ASN A 176 -6.25 -16.88 -8.34
CA ASN A 176 -6.21 -16.74 -9.80
C ASN A 176 -7.48 -16.07 -10.34
N LEU A 177 -8.65 -16.43 -9.78
CA LEU A 177 -9.94 -15.82 -10.15
C LEU A 177 -9.97 -14.34 -9.77
N CYS A 178 -9.53 -13.98 -8.58
CA CYS A 178 -9.46 -12.60 -8.11
C CYS A 178 -8.46 -11.78 -8.95
N GLU A 179 -7.26 -12.31 -9.20
CA GLU A 179 -6.24 -11.65 -10.01
C GLU A 179 -6.73 -11.39 -11.43
N LYS A 180 -7.44 -12.33 -12.05
CA LYS A 180 -8.06 -12.15 -13.38
C LYS A 180 -8.89 -10.87 -13.43
N TYR A 181 -9.67 -10.60 -12.40
CA TYR A 181 -10.63 -9.49 -12.37
C TYR A 181 -10.12 -8.23 -11.62
N GLY A 182 -8.86 -8.21 -11.22
CA GLY A 182 -8.25 -7.06 -10.53
C GLY A 182 -8.70 -6.91 -9.09
N LEU A 183 -9.07 -8.02 -8.47
CA LEU A 183 -9.41 -8.08 -7.07
C LEU A 183 -8.21 -8.52 -6.23
N GLY A 184 -8.09 -7.96 -5.03
CA GLY A 184 -7.21 -8.47 -4.00
C GLY A 184 -7.94 -9.52 -3.16
N ILE A 185 -7.20 -10.46 -2.58
CA ILE A 185 -7.73 -11.51 -1.71
C ILE A 185 -6.76 -11.80 -0.57
N LYS A 186 -7.30 -11.98 0.64
CA LYS A 186 -6.52 -12.27 1.84
C LYS A 186 -7.34 -13.05 2.86
N VAL A 187 -6.71 -13.96 3.57
CA VAL A 187 -7.29 -14.53 4.79
C VAL A 187 -6.74 -13.75 5.98
N TYR A 188 -7.64 -13.18 6.78
CA TYR A 188 -7.29 -12.41 7.98
C TYR A 188 -8.27 -12.68 9.11
N SER A 189 -7.78 -13.06 10.29
CA SER A 189 -8.59 -13.28 11.50
C SER A 189 -9.85 -14.14 11.25
N ASN A 190 -9.69 -15.29 10.61
CA ASN A 190 -10.76 -16.24 10.24
C ASN A 190 -11.79 -15.67 9.25
N ARG A 191 -11.39 -14.69 8.45
CA ARG A 191 -12.19 -14.09 7.39
C ARG A 191 -11.49 -14.21 6.06
N LEU A 192 -12.26 -14.46 5.02
CA LEU A 192 -11.83 -14.34 3.63
C LEU A 192 -12.23 -12.95 3.16
N VAL A 193 -11.24 -12.08 2.94
CA VAL A 193 -11.46 -10.69 2.52
C VAL A 193 -11.12 -10.55 1.04
N ILE A 194 -12.07 -10.06 0.25
CA ILE A 194 -11.90 -9.76 -1.18
C ILE A 194 -12.27 -8.31 -1.42
N TRP A 195 -11.42 -7.58 -2.15
CA TRP A 195 -11.63 -6.16 -2.43
C TRP A 195 -11.23 -5.80 -3.86
N ASP A 196 -11.79 -4.71 -4.39
CA ASP A 196 -11.40 -4.16 -5.69
C ASP A 196 -10.16 -3.28 -5.54
N LEU A 197 -9.05 -3.68 -6.17
CA LEU A 197 -7.77 -2.95 -6.12
C LEU A 197 -7.87 -1.54 -6.69
N LYS A 198 -8.70 -1.32 -7.73
CA LYS A 198 -8.90 0.01 -8.32
C LYS A 198 -9.55 0.95 -7.31
N GLN A 199 -10.63 0.50 -6.67
CA GLN A 199 -11.32 1.29 -5.63
C GLN A 199 -10.39 1.59 -4.45
N TYR A 200 -9.54 0.65 -4.07
CA TYR A 200 -8.58 0.85 -2.98
C TYR A 200 -7.49 1.86 -3.36
N PHE A 201 -7.03 1.89 -4.60
CA PHE A 201 -6.11 2.91 -5.09
C PHE A 201 -6.74 4.32 -5.11
N GLU A 202 -8.05 4.41 -5.27
CA GLU A 202 -8.77 5.68 -5.27
C GLU A 202 -9.03 6.25 -3.86
N LYS A 203 -9.00 5.43 -2.80
CA LYS A 203 -9.19 5.87 -1.40
C LYS A 203 -8.19 6.99 -1.06
N SER A 204 -8.63 7.94 -0.24
CA SER A 204 -7.78 9.04 0.23
C SER A 204 -6.59 8.54 1.05
N PRO A 205 -5.41 9.18 0.97
CA PRO A 205 -4.28 8.85 1.82
C PRO A 205 -4.61 9.01 3.31
N VAL A 206 -4.25 8.02 4.12
CA VAL A 206 -4.44 8.04 5.58
C VAL A 206 -3.36 8.85 6.30
N LEU A 207 -2.21 9.03 5.65
CA LEU A 207 -1.06 9.75 6.21
C LEU A 207 -0.27 10.43 5.09
N THR A 208 0.22 11.65 5.37
CA THR A 208 1.27 12.29 4.57
C THR A 208 2.61 12.04 5.25
N ILE A 209 3.54 11.41 4.55
CA ILE A 209 4.89 11.10 5.01
C ILE A 209 5.85 12.14 4.42
N VAL A 210 6.66 12.74 5.28
CA VAL A 210 7.72 13.70 4.92
C VAL A 210 9.08 13.14 5.30
N PRO A 211 10.19 13.60 4.69
CA PRO A 211 11.54 13.07 4.95
C PRO A 211 11.93 13.05 6.42
N ASP A 212 11.54 14.05 7.20
CA ASP A 212 11.83 14.15 8.64
C ASP A 212 11.19 13.04 9.49
N MET A 213 10.18 12.34 8.94
CA MET A 213 9.54 11.20 9.59
C MET A 213 10.25 9.87 9.28
N VAL A 214 11.23 9.87 8.36
CA VAL A 214 11.81 8.65 7.80
C VAL A 214 13.25 8.51 8.24
N SER A 215 13.59 7.41 8.93
CA SER A 215 14.97 7.13 9.34
C SER A 215 15.81 6.54 8.20
N LYS A 216 15.17 5.79 7.30
CA LYS A 216 15.81 5.18 6.13
C LYS A 216 14.79 4.98 5.03
N TRP A 217 15.20 5.19 3.78
CA TRP A 217 14.38 4.87 2.62
C TRP A 217 15.21 4.37 1.45
N THR A 218 14.58 3.59 0.58
CA THR A 218 15.12 3.15 -0.70
C THR A 218 14.01 3.24 -1.75
N TYR A 219 14.35 3.71 -2.94
CA TYR A 219 13.45 3.78 -4.08
C TYR A 219 14.01 2.95 -5.23
N ASN A 220 13.14 2.18 -5.87
CA ASN A 220 13.48 1.40 -7.05
C ASN A 220 12.48 1.72 -8.15
N SER A 221 13.00 1.82 -9.38
CA SER A 221 12.19 1.94 -10.58
C SER A 221 12.72 0.97 -11.63
N THR A 222 11.83 0.22 -12.25
CA THR A 222 12.18 -0.76 -13.28
C THR A 222 11.20 -0.67 -14.43
N ILE A 223 11.69 -0.87 -15.65
CA ILE A 223 10.86 -1.04 -16.85
C ILE A 223 10.63 -2.52 -17.17
N GLN A 224 11.44 -3.40 -16.59
CA GLN A 224 11.32 -4.84 -16.81
C GLN A 224 10.03 -5.36 -16.16
N GLY A 225 9.24 -6.10 -16.94
CA GLY A 225 7.96 -6.66 -16.49
C GLY A 225 6.82 -5.63 -16.44
N THR A 226 7.01 -4.42 -17.00
CA THR A 226 5.97 -3.40 -17.10
C THR A 226 5.47 -3.26 -18.53
N TYR A 227 4.22 -2.88 -18.69
CA TYR A 227 3.54 -2.84 -19.98
C TYR A 227 2.75 -1.54 -20.14
N THR A 228 2.67 -1.05 -21.36
CA THR A 228 1.86 0.14 -21.71
C THR A 228 0.48 -0.25 -22.26
N GLY A 229 0.30 -1.52 -22.61
CA GLY A 229 -0.98 -2.04 -23.09
C GLY A 229 -1.14 -3.55 -22.88
N ALA A 230 -2.40 -4.00 -22.91
CA ALA A 230 -2.79 -5.40 -22.89
C ALA A 230 -3.83 -5.68 -23.96
N LYS A 231 -3.70 -6.81 -24.67
CA LYS A 231 -4.70 -7.32 -25.61
C LYS A 231 -5.43 -8.50 -24.99
N VAL A 232 -6.74 -8.40 -24.91
CA VAL A 232 -7.62 -9.44 -24.39
C VAL A 232 -8.65 -9.78 -25.45
N SER A 233 -8.87 -11.08 -25.69
CA SER A 233 -9.81 -11.54 -26.69
C SER A 233 -11.14 -12.00 -26.06
N TYR A 234 -12.25 -11.78 -26.75
CA TYR A 234 -13.53 -12.37 -26.42
C TYR A 234 -14.26 -12.88 -27.69
N ALA A 235 -15.08 -13.90 -27.51
CA ALA A 235 -15.93 -14.40 -28.59
C ALA A 235 -17.18 -13.50 -28.71
N ASN A 236 -17.43 -12.92 -29.91
CA ASN A 236 -18.62 -12.13 -30.15
C ASN A 236 -19.82 -13.05 -30.34
N PRO A 237 -20.86 -13.00 -29.47
CA PRO A 237 -21.99 -13.89 -29.54
C PRO A 237 -22.85 -13.75 -30.83
N ASN A 238 -22.70 -12.62 -31.55
CA ASN A 238 -23.50 -12.32 -32.72
C ASN A 238 -22.95 -12.90 -34.03
N ASN A 239 -21.65 -13.23 -34.09
CA ASN A 239 -21.00 -13.63 -35.35
C ASN A 239 -19.89 -14.67 -35.20
N GLU A 240 -19.72 -15.26 -34.00
CA GLU A 240 -18.70 -16.25 -33.67
C GLU A 240 -17.24 -15.80 -33.92
N ASN A 241 -17.02 -14.53 -34.27
CA ASN A 241 -15.68 -13.99 -34.46
C ASN A 241 -15.02 -13.67 -33.12
N THR A 242 -13.73 -13.91 -33.04
CA THR A 242 -12.92 -13.45 -31.91
C THR A 242 -12.59 -11.99 -32.11
N VAL A 243 -12.97 -11.15 -31.15
CA VAL A 243 -12.65 -9.72 -31.12
C VAL A 243 -11.53 -9.50 -30.12
N GLU A 244 -10.52 -8.75 -30.51
CA GLU A 244 -9.42 -8.32 -29.64
C GLU A 244 -9.69 -6.90 -29.13
N ILE A 245 -9.64 -6.73 -27.82
CA ILE A 245 -9.74 -5.44 -27.16
C ILE A 245 -8.35 -5.02 -26.68
N LEU A 246 -7.90 -3.86 -27.13
CA LEU A 246 -6.69 -3.21 -26.65
C LEU A 246 -7.04 -2.27 -25.49
N VAL A 247 -6.36 -2.46 -24.37
CA VAL A 247 -6.34 -1.54 -23.23
C VAL A 247 -4.96 -0.90 -23.16
N GLY A 248 -4.86 0.42 -23.15
CA GLY A 248 -3.59 1.14 -23.17
C GLY A 248 -3.03 1.33 -24.59
N THR A 249 -1.70 1.26 -24.75
CA THR A 249 -0.98 1.48 -26.02
C THR A 249 -0.27 0.23 -26.51
N GLU A 250 0.15 0.20 -27.79
CA GLU A 250 0.82 -0.97 -28.39
C GLU A 250 2.33 -1.00 -28.19
N GLU A 251 2.95 0.00 -27.53
CA GLU A 251 4.41 0.11 -27.45
C GLU A 251 5.07 -1.05 -26.71
N ARG A 252 4.52 -1.40 -25.53
CA ARG A 252 4.95 -2.55 -24.70
C ARG A 252 3.72 -3.37 -24.34
N LEU A 253 3.36 -4.29 -25.22
CA LEU A 253 2.10 -5.01 -25.15
C LEU A 253 2.21 -6.29 -24.33
N TYR A 254 1.35 -6.44 -23.32
CA TYR A 254 1.13 -7.71 -22.64
C TYR A 254 0.27 -8.62 -23.51
N LYS A 255 0.75 -9.81 -23.80
CA LYS A 255 -0.02 -10.84 -24.53
C LYS A 255 -0.58 -11.84 -23.51
N THR A 256 -1.89 -12.00 -23.51
CA THR A 256 -2.57 -12.97 -22.63
C THR A 256 -3.38 -13.97 -23.44
N ASN A 257 -3.47 -15.20 -22.91
CA ASN A 257 -4.36 -16.23 -23.42
C ASN A 257 -5.70 -16.26 -22.65
N GLN A 258 -5.91 -15.36 -21.69
CA GLN A 258 -7.16 -15.27 -20.93
C GLN A 258 -8.27 -14.83 -21.87
N LYS A 259 -9.36 -15.57 -21.86
CA LYS A 259 -10.58 -15.25 -22.61
C LYS A 259 -11.54 -14.47 -21.73
N ALA A 260 -12.25 -13.55 -22.35
CA ALA A 260 -13.31 -12.79 -21.73
C ALA A 260 -14.67 -13.22 -22.29
N ASP A 261 -15.73 -12.98 -21.51
CA ASP A 261 -17.10 -13.33 -21.90
C ASP A 261 -17.81 -12.15 -22.60
N SER A 262 -17.29 -10.95 -22.48
CA SER A 262 -17.83 -9.74 -23.09
C SER A 262 -16.74 -8.68 -23.30
N GLU A 263 -17.06 -7.60 -24.02
CA GLU A 263 -16.15 -6.45 -24.17
C GLU A 263 -15.84 -5.80 -22.82
N ALA A 264 -16.83 -5.63 -21.96
CA ALA A 264 -16.64 -5.04 -20.62
C ALA A 264 -15.72 -5.92 -19.76
N ASP A 265 -15.88 -7.24 -19.84
CA ASP A 265 -15.03 -8.22 -19.17
C ASP A 265 -13.59 -8.16 -19.73
N ALA A 266 -13.43 -8.10 -21.06
CA ALA A 266 -12.12 -7.97 -21.69
C ALA A 266 -11.38 -6.69 -21.26
N ARG A 267 -12.09 -5.56 -21.16
CA ARG A 267 -11.52 -4.31 -20.66
C ARG A 267 -11.09 -4.44 -19.19
N ARG A 268 -11.96 -5.01 -18.34
CA ARG A 268 -11.65 -5.23 -16.92
C ARG A 268 -10.40 -6.11 -16.74
N ILE A 269 -10.34 -7.22 -17.49
CA ILE A 269 -9.17 -8.12 -17.47
C ILE A 269 -7.91 -7.39 -17.93
N GLY A 270 -7.99 -6.63 -19.03
CA GLY A 270 -6.85 -5.86 -19.55
C GLY A 270 -6.35 -4.79 -18.56
N GLU A 271 -7.27 -4.05 -17.92
CA GLU A 271 -6.93 -3.09 -16.87
C GLU A 271 -6.29 -3.78 -15.65
N SER A 272 -6.81 -4.96 -15.26
CA SER A 272 -6.26 -5.75 -14.17
C SER A 272 -4.83 -6.18 -14.45
N ILE A 273 -4.58 -6.74 -15.64
CA ILE A 273 -3.25 -7.17 -16.07
C ILE A 273 -2.26 -6.00 -15.99
N LEU A 274 -2.60 -4.86 -16.56
CA LEU A 274 -1.73 -3.67 -16.56
C LEU A 274 -1.47 -3.17 -15.14
N ARG A 275 -2.50 -3.11 -14.32
CA ARG A 275 -2.38 -2.66 -12.92
C ARG A 275 -1.45 -3.58 -12.12
N ASN A 276 -1.68 -4.89 -12.21
CA ASN A 276 -0.88 -5.86 -11.47
C ASN A 276 0.58 -5.91 -11.95
N ALA A 277 0.83 -5.86 -13.26
CA ALA A 277 2.17 -5.83 -13.82
C ALA A 277 2.92 -4.55 -13.45
N ASN A 278 2.26 -3.39 -13.53
CA ASN A 278 2.89 -2.10 -13.32
C ASN A 278 3.00 -1.69 -11.84
N ARG A 279 2.32 -2.38 -10.92
CA ARG A 279 2.41 -2.16 -9.47
C ARG A 279 3.84 -2.15 -8.95
N LYS A 280 4.72 -2.97 -9.55
CA LYS A 280 6.13 -3.10 -9.15
C LYS A 280 7.08 -2.20 -9.95
N GLU A 281 6.56 -1.37 -10.85
CA GLU A 281 7.38 -0.45 -11.65
C GLU A 281 8.15 0.53 -10.78
N ARG A 282 7.47 1.11 -9.80
CA ARG A 282 8.03 2.13 -8.89
C ARG A 282 7.68 1.77 -7.47
N THR A 283 8.67 1.37 -6.73
CA THR A 283 8.50 0.94 -5.33
C THR A 283 9.38 1.74 -4.39
N MET A 284 8.90 1.94 -3.18
CA MET A 284 9.66 2.59 -2.12
C MET A 284 9.55 1.80 -0.83
N LYS A 285 10.66 1.64 -0.13
CA LYS A 285 10.70 1.07 1.22
C LYS A 285 11.11 2.15 2.19
N LEU A 286 10.35 2.31 3.26
CA LEU A 286 10.58 3.29 4.30
C LEU A 286 10.75 2.59 5.65
N THR A 287 11.65 3.12 6.49
CA THR A 287 11.66 2.80 7.92
C THR A 287 11.22 4.06 8.67
N ILE A 288 10.14 3.96 9.41
CA ILE A 288 9.52 5.09 10.11
C ILE A 288 9.18 4.70 11.56
N PRO A 289 9.04 5.67 12.46
CA PRO A 289 8.49 5.41 13.80
C PRO A 289 7.09 4.79 13.69
N PRO A 290 6.67 3.97 14.67
CA PRO A 290 5.36 3.33 14.66
C PRO A 290 4.21 4.30 14.45
N LYS A 291 3.33 3.99 13.49
CA LYS A 291 2.11 4.74 13.18
C LYS A 291 0.95 3.76 13.04
N MET A 292 -0.03 3.85 13.91
CA MET A 292 -1.18 2.95 13.94
C MET A 292 -2.12 3.07 12.74
N SER A 293 -2.05 4.20 12.03
CA SER A 293 -2.87 4.43 10.83
C SER A 293 -2.37 3.71 9.59
N LEU A 294 -1.19 3.05 9.65
CA LEU A 294 -0.61 2.34 8.51
C LEU A 294 -0.86 0.84 8.62
N TYR A 295 -1.47 0.31 7.59
CA TYR A 295 -1.73 -1.11 7.38
C TYR A 295 -1.63 -1.41 5.88
N ALA A 296 -1.39 -2.65 5.51
CA ALA A 296 -1.44 -3.07 4.12
C ALA A 296 -2.82 -2.73 3.52
N THR A 297 -2.86 -2.32 2.27
CA THR A 297 -4.05 -1.83 1.53
C THR A 297 -4.44 -0.36 1.76
N CYS A 298 -3.84 0.38 2.68
CA CYS A 298 -4.08 1.82 2.77
C CYS A 298 -3.23 2.62 1.77
N ASN A 299 -3.59 3.89 1.55
CA ASN A 299 -2.81 4.81 0.74
C ASN A 299 -2.10 5.82 1.62
N VAL A 300 -0.92 6.26 1.18
CA VAL A 300 -0.15 7.35 1.78
C VAL A 300 0.22 8.37 0.73
N LYS A 301 0.44 9.61 1.14
CA LYS A 301 1.02 10.65 0.30
C LYS A 301 2.46 10.89 0.73
N LEU A 302 3.39 10.84 -0.21
CA LEU A 302 4.76 11.32 0.00
C LEU A 302 4.84 12.80 -0.37
N SER A 303 5.52 13.59 0.44
CA SER A 303 5.69 15.02 0.22
C SER A 303 7.07 15.46 0.71
N GLY A 304 7.81 16.20 -0.12
CA GLY A 304 9.16 16.67 0.17
C GLY A 304 10.26 15.73 -0.28
N PHE A 305 9.95 14.68 -1.04
CA PHE A 305 10.92 13.77 -1.68
C PHE A 305 11.23 14.18 -3.12
N GLY A 306 10.82 15.39 -3.52
CA GLY A 306 11.06 15.93 -4.86
C GLY A 306 10.26 15.19 -5.94
N ASN A 307 10.92 14.69 -6.98
CA ASN A 307 10.26 13.98 -8.08
C ASN A 307 9.60 12.64 -7.67
N LEU A 308 9.78 12.23 -6.41
CA LEU A 308 9.13 11.03 -5.87
C LEU A 308 7.85 11.37 -5.09
N ASP A 309 7.49 12.65 -4.99
CA ASP A 309 6.25 13.09 -4.37
C ASP A 309 5.05 12.52 -5.12
N GLY A 310 4.01 12.11 -4.38
CA GLY A 310 2.84 11.52 -4.98
C GLY A 310 2.05 10.60 -4.04
N LYS A 311 1.10 9.89 -4.62
CA LYS A 311 0.25 8.93 -3.93
C LYS A 311 0.82 7.52 -4.08
N TYR A 312 0.90 6.82 -2.97
CA TYR A 312 1.43 5.46 -2.90
C TYR A 312 0.47 4.54 -2.18
N PHE A 313 0.43 3.31 -2.63
CA PHE A 313 -0.30 2.21 -1.99
C PHE A 313 0.63 1.43 -1.06
N VAL A 314 0.16 1.08 0.12
CA VAL A 314 0.91 0.30 1.10
C VAL A 314 0.75 -1.19 0.79
N GLU A 315 1.84 -1.79 0.33
CA GLU A 315 1.90 -3.21 -0.03
C GLU A 315 2.16 -4.11 1.17
N LYS A 316 3.00 -3.65 2.09
CA LYS A 316 3.40 -4.41 3.27
C LYS A 316 3.78 -3.46 4.39
N VAL A 317 3.38 -3.80 5.60
CA VAL A 317 3.84 -3.18 6.85
C VAL A 317 4.48 -4.27 7.70
N SER A 318 5.75 -4.09 8.05
CA SER A 318 6.48 -5.02 8.91
C SER A 318 6.84 -4.33 10.22
N HIS A 319 6.41 -4.91 11.31
CA HIS A 319 6.74 -4.49 12.68
C HIS A 319 7.82 -5.40 13.24
N SER A 320 8.89 -4.82 13.77
CA SER A 320 9.99 -5.56 14.38
C SER A 320 10.31 -5.01 15.76
N LEU A 321 10.13 -5.83 16.77
CA LEU A 321 10.45 -5.53 18.16
C LEU A 321 11.64 -6.38 18.59
N SER A 322 12.72 -5.75 19.01
CA SER A 322 13.91 -6.43 19.51
C SER A 322 14.58 -5.58 20.58
N GLY A 323 14.92 -6.17 21.75
CA GLY A 323 15.56 -5.45 22.83
C GLY A 323 14.87 -4.11 23.12
N LYS A 324 15.58 -2.99 22.88
CA LYS A 324 15.06 -1.61 23.06
C LYS A 324 14.48 -0.99 21.79
N SER A 325 14.68 -1.61 20.63
CA SER A 325 14.23 -1.04 19.33
C SER A 325 12.81 -1.49 18.97
N TYR A 326 12.09 -0.62 18.29
CA TYR A 326 10.88 -0.93 17.57
C TYR A 326 10.94 -0.21 16.22
N ASP A 327 11.05 -0.99 15.18
CA ASP A 327 11.14 -0.52 13.81
C ASP A 327 9.88 -0.90 13.04
N MET A 328 9.33 0.05 12.29
CA MET A 328 8.25 -0.20 11.35
C MET A 328 8.76 0.07 9.93
N GLN A 329 8.75 -0.97 9.10
CA GLN A 329 9.09 -0.87 7.70
C GLN A 329 7.81 -0.89 6.86
N VAL A 330 7.73 0.00 5.88
CA VAL A 330 6.59 0.13 4.98
C VAL A 330 7.07 -0.03 3.55
N SER A 331 6.50 -1.00 2.84
CA SER A 331 6.75 -1.18 1.40
C SER A 331 5.60 -0.56 0.62
N LEU A 332 5.95 0.29 -0.33
CA LEU A 332 5.02 1.13 -1.07
C LEU A 332 5.15 0.86 -2.58
N SER A 333 4.03 0.91 -3.30
CA SER A 333 3.98 1.02 -4.76
C SER A 333 3.39 2.37 -5.16
N CYS A 334 3.97 3.00 -6.18
CA CYS A 334 3.51 4.30 -6.67
C CYS A 334 2.20 4.15 -7.44
N ILE A 335 1.15 4.89 -7.04
CA ILE A 335 -0.10 4.99 -7.78
C ILE A 335 -0.01 6.14 -8.78
N SER A 336 0.43 7.32 -8.33
CA SER A 336 0.59 8.51 -9.16
C SER A 336 1.62 9.44 -8.56
N ARG A 337 2.39 10.12 -9.41
CA ARG A 337 3.30 11.18 -9.00
C ARG A 337 2.65 12.55 -9.18
N ASP A 338 2.93 13.47 -8.28
CA ASP A 338 2.42 14.84 -8.37
C ASP A 338 2.95 15.53 -9.66
N SER A 339 4.16 15.17 -10.10
CA SER A 339 4.73 15.66 -11.37
C SER A 339 3.99 15.18 -12.62
N GLU A 340 3.41 13.97 -12.60
CA GLU A 340 2.63 13.41 -13.73
C GLU A 340 1.23 14.02 -13.79
N ASN A 341 0.60 14.26 -12.63
CA ASN A 341 -0.70 14.91 -12.57
C ASN A 341 -0.66 16.35 -13.12
N SER A 342 0.42 17.08 -12.87
CA SER A 342 0.60 18.42 -13.44
C SER A 342 0.74 18.42 -14.97
N GLU A 343 1.28 17.36 -15.56
CA GLU A 343 1.36 17.20 -17.02
C GLU A 343 0.03 16.82 -17.67
N VAL A 344 -0.82 16.06 -16.96
CA VAL A 344 -2.17 15.68 -17.45
C VAL A 344 -3.12 16.87 -17.35
N GLU A 345 -3.07 17.63 -16.26
CA GLU A 345 -3.86 18.86 -16.12
C GLU A 345 -3.48 19.87 -17.19
N SER A 346 -2.19 20.06 -17.48
CA SER A 346 -1.74 20.96 -18.54
C SER A 346 -2.16 20.50 -19.94
N LYS A 347 -2.26 19.19 -20.21
CA LYS A 347 -2.74 18.65 -21.49
C LYS A 347 -4.25 18.75 -21.64
N ASN A 348 -5.02 18.62 -20.56
CA ASN A 348 -6.48 18.78 -20.59
C ASN A 348 -6.91 20.24 -20.73
N GLU A 349 -6.15 21.19 -20.15
CA GLU A 349 -6.38 22.61 -20.37
C GLU A 349 -6.02 23.03 -21.82
N THR A 350 -5.00 22.42 -22.43
CA THR A 350 -4.62 22.71 -23.84
C THR A 350 -5.64 22.18 -24.85
N ALA A 351 -6.47 21.21 -24.49
CA ALA A 351 -7.54 20.68 -25.35
C ALA A 351 -8.81 21.56 -25.36
N GLN A 352 -8.95 22.51 -24.43
CA GLN A 352 -10.09 23.43 -24.36
C GLN A 352 -9.78 24.88 -24.74
N THR A 353 -8.53 25.22 -25.01
CA THR A 353 -8.15 26.60 -25.43
C THR A 353 -7.37 26.61 -26.74
N ASN A 354 -8.08 26.44 -27.85
CA ASN A 354 -7.66 27.05 -29.09
C ASN A 354 -8.22 28.48 -29.13
N GLY A 355 -7.39 29.47 -28.84
CA GLY A 355 -7.72 30.84 -29.10
C GLY A 355 -7.07 31.86 -28.17
N ASN A 356 -6.10 32.58 -28.71
CA ASN A 356 -5.53 33.86 -28.28
C ASN A 356 -4.48 33.84 -27.16
N THR A 357 -3.23 33.96 -27.57
CA THR A 357 -2.12 34.61 -26.85
C THR A 357 -2.46 36.07 -26.57
N ALA A 358 -3.06 36.37 -25.43
CA ALA A 358 -3.13 37.71 -24.88
C ALA A 358 -2.23 37.76 -23.63
N HIS A 359 -1.18 38.57 -23.69
CA HIS A 359 -0.38 38.97 -22.52
C HIS A 359 -1.33 39.51 -21.44
N GLY A 360 -1.36 38.90 -20.28
CA GLY A 360 -2.30 39.20 -19.20
C GLY A 360 -1.69 39.05 -17.81
N ASN A 361 -2.45 39.46 -16.80
CA ASN A 361 -2.05 39.26 -15.40
C ASN A 361 -2.43 37.86 -14.96
N TYR A 362 -1.52 37.19 -14.27
CA TYR A 362 -1.74 35.88 -13.62
C TYR A 362 -1.81 36.04 -12.09
N THR A 363 -2.86 35.55 -11.49
CA THR A 363 -2.98 35.57 -10.03
C THR A 363 -2.38 34.29 -9.42
N VAL A 364 -1.34 34.45 -8.61
CA VAL A 364 -0.66 33.33 -7.92
C VAL A 364 -1.63 32.57 -7.05
N VAL A 365 -1.68 31.25 -7.20
CA VAL A 365 -2.49 30.35 -6.37
C VAL A 365 -1.60 29.56 -5.40
N LYS A 366 -2.21 28.90 -4.42
CA LYS A 366 -1.49 28.11 -3.43
C LYS A 366 -0.77 26.93 -4.08
N GLY A 367 0.55 26.88 -3.92
CA GLY A 367 1.42 25.85 -4.51
C GLY A 367 2.22 26.29 -5.72
N ASP A 368 1.98 27.51 -6.23
CA ASP A 368 2.75 28.08 -7.33
C ASP A 368 4.19 28.42 -6.95
N SER A 369 5.05 28.31 -7.96
CA SER A 369 6.41 28.86 -7.96
C SER A 369 6.61 29.64 -9.28
N LEU A 370 7.55 30.60 -9.30
CA LEU A 370 7.88 31.28 -10.54
C LEU A 370 8.32 30.33 -11.65
N TRP A 371 8.95 29.21 -11.27
CA TRP A 371 9.36 28.17 -12.20
C TRP A 371 8.14 27.45 -12.83
N SER A 372 7.14 27.08 -12.02
CA SER A 372 5.91 26.44 -12.51
C SER A 372 5.10 27.40 -13.38
N ILE A 373 4.98 28.67 -12.97
CA ILE A 373 4.28 29.70 -13.74
C ILE A 373 5.01 29.96 -15.08
N ALA A 374 6.34 30.09 -15.06
CA ALA A 374 7.12 30.28 -16.28
C ALA A 374 7.03 29.06 -17.21
N LYS A 375 7.05 27.85 -16.67
CA LYS A 375 6.85 26.62 -17.46
C LYS A 375 5.46 26.59 -18.09
N HIS A 376 4.45 27.04 -17.37
CA HIS A 376 3.04 27.10 -17.85
C HIS A 376 2.89 28.06 -19.03
N PHE A 377 3.37 29.31 -18.89
CA PHE A 377 3.15 30.34 -19.91
C PHE A 377 4.17 30.34 -21.04
N TYR A 378 5.41 29.92 -20.79
CA TYR A 378 6.50 29.96 -21.77
C TYR A 378 6.99 28.57 -22.20
N GLY A 379 6.38 27.50 -21.71
CA GLY A 379 6.82 26.13 -21.98
C GLY A 379 8.18 25.75 -21.36
N SER A 380 8.82 26.67 -20.61
CA SER A 380 10.14 26.44 -20.00
C SER A 380 10.28 27.11 -18.64
N GLY A 381 10.57 26.32 -17.61
CA GLY A 381 10.83 26.83 -16.26
C GLY A 381 12.10 27.71 -16.16
N SER A 382 13.04 27.60 -17.12
CA SER A 382 14.23 28.49 -17.18
C SER A 382 13.89 29.95 -17.38
N LYS A 383 12.66 30.25 -17.88
CA LYS A 383 12.12 31.60 -18.02
C LYS A 383 11.61 32.21 -16.70
N SER A 384 11.70 31.49 -15.59
CA SER A 384 11.32 32.00 -14.26
C SER A 384 12.10 33.26 -13.85
N GLN A 385 13.35 33.36 -14.30
CA GLN A 385 14.15 34.54 -14.05
C GLN A 385 13.63 35.78 -14.79
N ASP A 386 13.18 35.60 -16.03
CA ASP A 386 12.59 36.68 -16.82
C ASP A 386 11.28 37.16 -16.18
N LEU A 387 10.45 36.19 -15.73
CA LEU A 387 9.22 36.45 -15.00
C LEU A 387 9.47 37.18 -13.67
N TYR A 388 10.50 36.78 -12.93
CA TYR A 388 10.91 37.47 -11.70
C TYR A 388 11.32 38.89 -11.97
N GLN A 389 12.20 39.13 -12.93
CA GLN A 389 12.67 40.47 -13.27
C GLN A 389 11.51 41.41 -13.66
N LYS A 390 10.54 40.92 -14.40
CA LYS A 390 9.36 41.68 -14.78
C LYS A 390 8.46 42.08 -13.62
N ASN A 391 8.40 41.24 -12.58
CA ASN A 391 7.51 41.41 -11.42
C ASN A 391 8.28 41.70 -10.12
N ARG A 392 9.56 42.06 -10.22
CA ARG A 392 10.47 42.20 -9.09
C ARG A 392 9.93 43.09 -8.00
N ASP A 393 9.49 44.28 -8.32
CA ASP A 393 9.04 45.25 -7.34
C ASP A 393 7.83 44.77 -6.53
N LEU A 394 6.89 44.12 -7.21
CA LEU A 394 5.73 43.48 -6.55
C LEU A 394 6.17 42.35 -5.64
N ILE A 395 7.00 41.44 -6.13
CA ILE A 395 7.45 40.25 -5.40
C ILE A 395 8.24 40.64 -4.16
N GLU A 396 9.19 41.58 -4.31
CA GLU A 396 10.02 42.06 -3.19
C GLU A 396 9.16 42.79 -2.14
N SER A 397 8.25 43.68 -2.59
CA SER A 397 7.38 44.42 -1.66
C SER A 397 6.48 43.49 -0.84
N GLU A 398 5.92 42.45 -1.44
CA GLU A 398 5.08 41.47 -0.74
C GLU A 398 5.90 40.57 0.21
N ALA A 399 7.14 40.24 -0.12
CA ALA A 399 8.02 39.50 0.77
C ALA A 399 8.35 40.34 2.03
N VAL A 400 8.68 41.60 1.84
CA VAL A 400 8.96 42.54 2.95
C VAL A 400 7.73 42.77 3.83
N LYS A 401 6.53 42.99 3.25
CA LYS A 401 5.27 43.12 4.01
C LYS A 401 4.98 41.90 4.91
N ARG A 402 5.48 40.73 4.50
CA ARG A 402 5.33 39.46 5.25
C ARG A 402 6.53 39.16 6.16
N GLY A 403 7.37 40.16 6.44
CA GLY A 403 8.47 40.06 7.41
C GLY A 403 9.70 39.32 6.88
N LYS A 404 9.84 39.16 5.56
CA LYS A 404 11.06 38.63 4.95
C LYS A 404 12.02 39.76 4.62
N LYS A 405 13.31 39.47 4.61
CA LYS A 405 14.34 40.45 4.23
C LYS A 405 14.27 40.78 2.73
N ASP A 406 14.01 39.76 1.93
CA ASP A 406 13.81 39.80 0.47
C ASP A 406 13.02 38.56 0.03
N SER A 407 12.70 38.44 -1.26
CA SER A 407 11.99 37.30 -1.82
C SER A 407 12.85 36.08 -2.12
N GLY A 408 14.17 36.14 -1.90
CA GLY A 408 15.10 35.09 -2.30
C GLY A 408 15.14 34.91 -3.84
N ASN A 409 15.20 36.02 -4.58
CA ASN A 409 15.11 36.02 -6.06
C ASN A 409 13.82 35.38 -6.61
N GLY A 410 12.70 35.65 -5.94
CA GLY A 410 11.39 35.13 -6.35
C GLY A 410 11.08 33.73 -5.80
N TYR A 411 11.86 33.21 -4.87
CA TYR A 411 11.55 31.95 -4.19
C TYR A 411 10.29 32.09 -3.32
N PHE A 412 10.12 33.24 -2.66
CA PHE A 412 8.92 33.55 -1.88
C PHE A 412 7.92 34.33 -2.69
N ILE A 413 6.97 33.64 -3.31
CA ILE A 413 5.75 34.24 -3.87
C ILE A 413 4.54 33.75 -3.09
N TYR A 414 3.45 34.49 -3.13
CA TYR A 414 2.31 34.23 -2.25
C TYR A 414 0.99 34.23 -3.04
N PRO A 415 0.04 33.37 -2.66
CA PRO A 415 -1.29 33.36 -3.26
C PRO A 415 -1.97 34.73 -3.20
N GLY A 416 -2.61 35.12 -4.30
CA GLY A 416 -3.26 36.42 -4.47
C GLY A 416 -2.39 37.49 -5.09
N MET A 417 -1.08 37.25 -5.32
CA MET A 417 -0.22 38.17 -6.08
C MET A 417 -0.60 38.13 -7.56
N SER A 418 -0.77 39.30 -8.20
CA SER A 418 -1.08 39.42 -9.62
C SER A 418 0.20 39.71 -10.41
N LEU A 419 0.76 38.67 -11.04
CA LEU A 419 2.00 38.76 -11.84
C LEU A 419 1.68 39.12 -13.28
N ILE A 420 2.47 40.02 -13.83
CA ILE A 420 2.42 40.36 -15.27
C ILE A 420 3.20 39.29 -16.02
N ILE A 421 2.51 38.64 -16.96
CA ILE A 421 3.12 37.65 -17.87
C ILE A 421 3.55 38.38 -19.14
N PRO A 422 4.86 38.54 -19.37
CA PRO A 422 5.39 39.27 -20.52
C PRO A 422 5.21 38.56 -21.86
#